data_8853a8a5983c88295521bd51930c7d4b
#
_entry.id   8853a8a5983c88295521bd51930c7d4b
#
_cell.length_a   1.000
_cell.length_b   1.000
_cell.length_c   1.000
_cell.angle_alpha   90.00
_cell.angle_beta   90.00
_cell.angle_gamma   90.00
#
_symmetry.space_group_name_H-M   'P 1'
#
loop_
_entity.id
_entity.type
_entity.pdbx_description
1 polymer ?
#
loop_
_entity_poly.entity_id
_entity_poly.type
_entity_poly.pdbx_seq_one_letter_code
_entity_poly.pdbx_strand_id
1 'polypeptide(L)'
;MSKLIKPEGYKALLDMRQTEMGIKLIKEFFQQNLSTELRLRRVTAPLFVLKGLGINDDLNGVERPVSFPIKDLGEAQAEVVHSLAKWKRLTLAEYNIEPGYGVYTDMNAIRADEELDNLHSLYVDQWDCEAVITSEDRTIAFLEDVVRRIYAAILRTEYLTCEHYPEIKPFLPREIHFIHAQDLLDMYPDMTPKEREDAICEKFGAVFVEGIGGELSNGEKHDGRAPDYDDWSTVAENGKAGLNGDILIWYPVLGRSFELSSMGIRVDKESLLRQLQIEGKEDREKLYFHQQLLNDKLPLSIGGGIGQSRLCMVMLHKAHIGEIQASIWPEEMRKECDEAGMPLI
;
A
#
# COMPACT_ATOMS: atom_id res chain seq x y z
N MET A 1 -11.31 -3.81 -24.74
CA MET A 1 -11.26 -2.33 -24.71
C MET A 1 -10.14 -1.94 -23.80
N SER A 2 -9.36 -0.91 -24.15
CA SER A 2 -8.29 -0.40 -23.27
C SER A 2 -8.90 0.06 -21.95
N LYS A 3 -8.28 -0.32 -20.81
CA LYS A 3 -8.64 0.18 -19.48
C LYS A 3 -8.03 1.57 -19.20
N LEU A 4 -7.34 2.15 -20.20
CA LEU A 4 -6.63 3.41 -20.08
C LEU A 4 -7.59 4.59 -20.02
N ILE A 5 -7.48 5.39 -18.97
CA ILE A 5 -8.15 6.69 -18.84
C ILE A 5 -7.31 7.73 -19.58
N LYS A 6 -7.92 8.42 -20.52
CA LYS A 6 -7.31 9.51 -21.29
C LYS A 6 -8.00 10.82 -20.90
N PRO A 7 -7.43 11.59 -19.94
CA PRO A 7 -8.07 12.84 -19.53
C PRO A 7 -8.10 13.84 -20.69
N GLU A 8 -9.26 14.44 -20.94
CA GLU A 8 -9.44 15.39 -22.04
C GLU A 8 -8.51 16.60 -21.88
N GLY A 9 -7.75 16.89 -22.93
CA GLY A 9 -6.82 18.03 -22.93
C GLY A 9 -5.61 17.88 -22.00
N TYR A 10 -5.34 16.68 -21.47
CA TYR A 10 -4.18 16.46 -20.63
C TYR A 10 -2.88 16.85 -21.33
N LYS A 11 -2.05 17.56 -20.59
CA LYS A 11 -0.65 17.86 -20.95
C LYS A 11 0.18 17.79 -19.69
N ALA A 12 1.28 17.05 -19.72
CA ALA A 12 2.23 17.02 -18.63
C ALA A 12 2.69 18.46 -18.29
N LEU A 13 2.51 18.86 -17.02
CA LEU A 13 2.90 20.21 -16.55
C LEU A 13 4.42 20.40 -16.55
N LEU A 14 5.15 19.33 -16.36
CA LEU A 14 6.61 19.30 -16.28
C LEU A 14 7.16 18.45 -17.43
N ASP A 15 8.26 18.91 -18.03
CA ASP A 15 9.01 18.10 -18.98
C ASP A 15 9.70 16.90 -18.31
N MET A 16 10.31 16.01 -19.08
CA MET A 16 10.94 14.79 -18.57
C MET A 16 12.03 15.08 -17.54
N ARG A 17 12.90 16.08 -17.80
CA ARG A 17 13.98 16.46 -16.89
C ARG A 17 13.44 17.02 -15.57
N GLN A 18 12.45 17.89 -15.64
CA GLN A 18 11.79 18.44 -14.45
C GLN A 18 11.06 17.33 -13.67
N THR A 19 10.44 16.38 -14.36
CA THR A 19 9.79 15.21 -13.76
C THR A 19 10.80 14.36 -12.96
N GLU A 20 11.96 14.02 -13.54
CA GLU A 20 13.02 13.28 -12.84
C GLU A 20 13.57 14.04 -11.62
N MET A 21 13.74 15.35 -11.74
CA MET A 21 14.13 16.19 -10.60
C MET A 21 13.06 16.22 -9.51
N GLY A 22 11.78 16.26 -9.91
CA GLY A 22 10.64 16.21 -8.99
C GLY A 22 10.54 14.87 -8.28
N ILE A 23 10.71 13.75 -8.98
CA ILE A 23 10.74 12.41 -8.39
C ILE A 23 11.80 12.33 -7.29
N LYS A 24 13.02 12.79 -7.58
CA LYS A 24 14.10 12.84 -6.59
C LYS A 24 13.71 13.69 -5.37
N LEU A 25 13.24 14.92 -5.61
CA LEU A 25 12.84 15.83 -4.54
C LEU A 25 11.77 15.23 -3.63
N ILE A 26 10.72 14.67 -4.21
CA ILE A 26 9.60 14.06 -3.50
C ILE A 26 10.08 12.86 -2.67
N LYS A 27 10.82 11.94 -3.29
CA LYS A 27 11.30 10.73 -2.61
C LYS A 27 12.20 11.08 -1.42
N GLU A 28 13.17 11.97 -1.57
CA GLU A 28 14.08 12.39 -0.50
C GLU A 28 13.33 13.07 0.65
N PHE A 29 12.42 13.97 0.34
CA PHE A 29 11.69 14.73 1.35
C PHE A 29 10.65 13.87 2.09
N PHE A 30 9.84 13.09 1.36
CA PHE A 30 8.80 12.28 1.96
C PHE A 30 9.37 11.21 2.90
N GLN A 31 10.38 10.46 2.47
CA GLN A 31 10.98 9.42 3.33
C GLN A 31 11.57 9.98 4.63
N GLN A 32 12.15 11.18 4.59
CA GLN A 32 12.67 11.84 5.78
C GLN A 32 11.54 12.27 6.73
N ASN A 33 10.46 12.84 6.19
CA ASN A 33 9.29 13.20 6.99
C ASN A 33 8.63 11.96 7.58
N LEU A 34 8.36 10.93 6.80
CA LEU A 34 7.76 9.67 7.25
C LEU A 34 8.58 9.03 8.38
N SER A 35 9.90 8.92 8.17
CA SER A 35 10.79 8.30 9.16
C SER A 35 10.86 9.10 10.47
N THR A 36 10.80 10.42 10.40
CA THR A 36 10.77 11.30 11.59
C THR A 36 9.44 11.18 12.33
N GLU A 37 8.32 11.26 11.60
CA GLU A 37 6.97 11.17 12.19
C GLU A 37 6.74 9.86 12.93
N LEU A 38 7.15 8.76 12.33
CA LEU A 38 6.89 7.42 12.87
C LEU A 38 8.10 6.82 13.61
N ARG A 39 9.20 7.58 13.79
CA ARG A 39 10.43 7.14 14.46
C ARG A 39 11.02 5.87 13.84
N LEU A 40 11.15 5.86 12.52
CA LEU A 40 11.60 4.70 11.75
C LEU A 40 13.09 4.78 11.44
N ARG A 41 13.77 3.63 11.52
CA ARG A 41 15.16 3.46 11.06
C ARG A 41 15.14 2.83 9.67
N ARG A 42 15.93 3.36 8.74
CA ARG A 42 16.07 2.71 7.44
C ARG A 42 16.84 1.40 7.56
N VAL A 43 16.31 0.33 6.96
CA VAL A 43 16.98 -0.97 6.86
C VAL A 43 17.08 -1.41 5.39
N THR A 44 18.02 -2.28 5.09
CA THR A 44 18.16 -2.91 3.78
C THR A 44 17.21 -4.10 3.70
N ALA A 45 16.43 -4.18 2.64
CA ALA A 45 15.47 -5.28 2.43
C ALA A 45 15.88 -6.20 1.28
N PRO A 46 15.44 -7.47 1.29
CA PRO A 46 15.66 -8.38 0.18
C PRO A 46 14.75 -8.05 -1.00
N LEU A 47 15.24 -8.25 -2.23
CA LEU A 47 14.42 -8.26 -3.43
C LEU A 47 13.67 -9.60 -3.59
N PHE A 48 14.22 -10.68 -3.04
CA PHE A 48 13.67 -12.03 -3.12
C PHE A 48 13.92 -12.80 -1.83
N VAL A 49 13.09 -13.79 -1.57
CA VAL A 49 13.13 -14.66 -0.39
C VAL A 49 13.04 -16.13 -0.83
N LEU A 50 13.46 -17.04 0.05
CA LEU A 50 13.28 -18.47 -0.21
C LEU A 50 11.79 -18.84 -0.19
N LYS A 51 11.38 -19.62 -1.18
CA LYS A 51 10.03 -20.19 -1.26
C LYS A 51 9.74 -21.12 -0.09
N GLY A 52 8.48 -21.10 0.37
CA GLY A 52 8.00 -22.05 1.38
C GLY A 52 8.26 -21.62 2.84
N LEU A 53 8.81 -20.42 3.08
CA LEU A 53 8.97 -19.89 4.44
C LEU A 53 7.76 -19.12 4.96
N GLY A 54 6.77 -18.85 4.11
CA GLY A 54 5.62 -18.01 4.46
C GLY A 54 5.97 -16.54 4.66
N ILE A 55 7.13 -16.09 4.13
CA ILE A 55 7.59 -14.70 4.23
C ILE A 55 7.02 -13.87 3.07
N ASN A 56 7.06 -14.41 1.83
CA ASN A 56 6.47 -13.71 0.70
C ASN A 56 4.95 -13.63 0.86
N ASP A 57 4.38 -12.59 0.27
CA ASP A 57 2.94 -12.40 0.20
C ASP A 57 2.40 -13.07 -1.06
N ASP A 58 1.28 -13.76 -0.96
CA ASP A 58 0.56 -14.32 -2.10
C ASP A 58 -0.63 -13.43 -2.51
N LEU A 59 -0.65 -12.19 -2.03
CA LEU A 59 -1.69 -11.17 -2.30
C LEU A 59 -3.09 -11.75 -2.08
N ASN A 60 -3.88 -11.91 -3.14
CA ASN A 60 -5.20 -12.55 -3.07
C ASN A 60 -5.12 -14.10 -3.13
N GLY A 61 -3.89 -14.66 -3.26
CA GLY A 61 -3.65 -16.10 -3.27
C GLY A 61 -3.73 -16.76 -4.65
N VAL A 62 -3.83 -15.97 -5.72
CA VAL A 62 -3.90 -16.43 -7.11
C VAL A 62 -2.74 -15.92 -7.97
N GLU A 63 -2.08 -14.85 -7.54
CA GLU A 63 -0.98 -14.20 -8.25
C GLU A 63 0.28 -15.08 -8.19
N ARG A 64 0.95 -15.20 -9.34
CA ARG A 64 2.16 -16.01 -9.49
C ARG A 64 3.40 -15.18 -9.16
N PRO A 65 4.21 -15.59 -8.17
CA PRO A 65 5.49 -14.93 -7.92
C PRO A 65 6.48 -15.26 -9.04
N VAL A 66 7.34 -14.31 -9.37
CA VAL A 66 8.51 -14.59 -10.22
C VAL A 66 9.49 -15.42 -9.41
N SER A 67 9.71 -16.67 -9.85
CA SER A 67 10.53 -17.64 -9.14
C SER A 67 11.74 -18.06 -9.96
N PHE A 68 12.85 -18.37 -9.28
CA PHE A 68 14.07 -18.87 -9.91
C PHE A 68 14.83 -19.82 -8.97
N PRO A 69 15.58 -20.82 -9.53
CA PRO A 69 16.39 -21.72 -8.73
C PRO A 69 17.71 -21.06 -8.33
N ILE A 70 18.27 -21.46 -7.17
CA ILE A 70 19.58 -21.02 -6.69
C ILE A 70 20.54 -22.20 -6.72
N LYS A 71 21.52 -22.18 -7.63
CA LYS A 71 22.48 -23.26 -7.87
C LYS A 71 23.24 -23.66 -6.59
N ASP A 72 23.79 -22.70 -5.86
CA ASP A 72 24.61 -22.97 -4.68
C ASP A 72 23.80 -23.43 -3.45
N LEU A 73 22.46 -23.40 -3.53
CA LEU A 73 21.55 -23.95 -2.53
C LEU A 73 20.86 -25.24 -3.02
N GLY A 74 21.46 -25.99 -3.94
CA GLY A 74 20.92 -27.24 -4.44
C GLY A 74 19.60 -27.06 -5.20
N GLU A 75 19.49 -26.00 -6.02
CA GLU A 75 18.32 -25.66 -6.83
C GLU A 75 17.10 -25.26 -5.98
N ALA A 76 17.31 -24.86 -4.72
CA ALA A 76 16.24 -24.29 -3.91
C ALA A 76 15.61 -23.07 -4.63
N GLN A 77 14.28 -22.97 -4.56
CA GLN A 77 13.54 -21.90 -5.24
C GLN A 77 13.53 -20.62 -4.39
N ALA A 78 13.84 -19.49 -5.02
CA ALA A 78 13.60 -18.16 -4.50
C ALA A 78 12.45 -17.50 -5.28
N GLU A 79 11.79 -16.55 -4.63
CA GLU A 79 10.69 -15.77 -5.20
C GLU A 79 10.97 -14.30 -5.01
N VAL A 80 10.82 -13.50 -6.08
CA VAL A 80 10.79 -12.04 -5.96
C VAL A 80 9.59 -11.66 -5.11
N VAL A 81 9.78 -10.75 -4.17
CA VAL A 81 8.73 -10.38 -3.22
C VAL A 81 7.55 -9.70 -3.91
N HIS A 82 6.35 -9.96 -3.40
CA HIS A 82 5.14 -9.20 -3.71
C HIS A 82 4.90 -8.10 -2.66
N SER A 83 5.34 -8.35 -1.41
CA SER A 83 5.25 -7.46 -0.26
C SER A 83 6.32 -7.84 0.77
N LEU A 84 6.71 -6.91 1.60
CA LEU A 84 7.64 -7.12 2.71
C LEU A 84 6.97 -7.10 4.10
N ALA A 85 5.63 -7.13 4.16
CA ALA A 85 4.89 -7.03 5.41
C ALA A 85 5.38 -8.02 6.48
N LYS A 86 5.49 -9.30 6.12
CA LYS A 86 5.95 -10.36 7.03
C LYS A 86 7.45 -10.29 7.30
N TRP A 87 8.25 -9.96 6.31
CA TRP A 87 9.70 -9.80 6.48
C TRP A 87 10.05 -8.66 7.45
N LYS A 88 9.38 -7.52 7.34
CA LYS A 88 9.62 -6.38 8.25
C LYS A 88 9.37 -6.75 9.71
N ARG A 89 8.31 -7.50 9.97
CA ARG A 89 7.99 -7.95 11.32
C ARG A 89 9.06 -8.90 11.90
N LEU A 90 9.64 -9.79 11.08
CA LEU A 90 10.81 -10.58 11.45
C LEU A 90 12.00 -9.69 11.77
N THR A 91 12.24 -8.66 10.95
CA THR A 91 13.33 -7.68 11.13
C THR A 91 13.19 -6.90 12.46
N LEU A 92 11.96 -6.52 12.85
CA LEU A 92 11.73 -5.88 14.15
C LEU A 92 12.22 -6.76 15.31
N ALA A 93 11.93 -8.06 15.26
CA ALA A 93 12.37 -9.01 16.26
C ALA A 93 13.89 -9.22 16.23
N GLU A 94 14.47 -9.43 15.04
CA GLU A 94 15.90 -9.65 14.86
C GLU A 94 16.75 -8.47 15.36
N TYR A 95 16.29 -7.25 15.12
CA TYR A 95 16.99 -6.02 15.51
C TYR A 95 16.61 -5.55 16.92
N ASN A 96 15.74 -6.28 17.62
CA ASN A 96 15.26 -5.93 18.97
C ASN A 96 14.74 -4.49 19.03
N ILE A 97 13.88 -4.11 18.09
CA ILE A 97 13.29 -2.77 18.04
C ILE A 97 12.32 -2.60 19.21
N GLU A 98 12.45 -1.50 19.92
CA GLU A 98 11.64 -1.17 21.11
C GLU A 98 10.25 -0.65 20.71
N PRO A 99 9.22 -0.79 21.58
CA PRO A 99 7.90 -0.19 21.37
C PRO A 99 7.98 1.31 21.10
N GLY A 100 7.18 1.78 20.13
CA GLY A 100 7.17 3.18 19.69
C GLY A 100 8.25 3.54 18.66
N TYR A 101 9.08 2.57 18.25
CA TYR A 101 10.06 2.69 17.17
C TYR A 101 9.81 1.65 16.09
N GLY A 102 10.37 1.86 14.91
CA GLY A 102 10.18 0.95 13.80
C GLY A 102 11.29 0.99 12.77
N VAL A 103 11.03 0.31 11.67
CA VAL A 103 11.90 0.27 10.49
C VAL A 103 11.13 0.72 9.25
N TYR A 104 11.85 1.26 8.26
CA TYR A 104 11.33 1.39 6.91
C TYR A 104 12.39 0.96 5.90
N THR A 105 11.94 0.61 4.72
CA THR A 105 12.79 0.22 3.62
C THR A 105 12.22 0.65 2.28
N ASP A 106 13.08 0.68 1.26
CA ASP A 106 12.65 0.77 -0.13
C ASP A 106 12.34 -0.64 -0.63
N MET A 107 11.05 -0.99 -0.71
CA MET A 107 10.61 -2.24 -1.30
C MET A 107 10.55 -2.11 -2.82
N ASN A 108 11.05 -3.13 -3.51
CA ASN A 108 10.89 -3.31 -4.95
C ASN A 108 10.26 -4.68 -5.19
N ALA A 109 9.14 -4.73 -5.88
CA ALA A 109 8.40 -5.96 -6.15
C ALA A 109 8.09 -6.10 -7.63
N ILE A 110 7.85 -7.35 -8.06
CA ILE A 110 7.37 -7.66 -9.40
C ILE A 110 6.06 -8.43 -9.26
N ARG A 111 5.00 -7.90 -9.84
CA ARG A 111 3.67 -8.51 -9.91
C ARG A 111 3.38 -8.92 -11.35
N ALA A 112 3.73 -10.14 -11.70
CA ALA A 112 3.70 -10.63 -13.09
C ALA A 112 2.27 -10.74 -13.66
N ASP A 113 1.27 -10.92 -12.81
CA ASP A 113 -0.14 -11.06 -13.18
C ASP A 113 -0.94 -9.76 -13.05
N GLU A 114 -0.27 -8.62 -12.84
CA GLU A 114 -0.93 -7.31 -12.69
C GLU A 114 -1.63 -6.88 -14.00
N GLU A 115 -2.85 -6.39 -13.87
CA GLU A 115 -3.57 -5.77 -14.98
C GLU A 115 -3.11 -4.32 -15.15
N LEU A 116 -2.44 -4.04 -16.28
CA LEU A 116 -1.84 -2.74 -16.54
C LEU A 116 -2.89 -1.69 -16.90
N ASP A 117 -2.81 -0.54 -16.22
CA ASP A 117 -3.64 0.64 -16.48
C ASP A 117 -2.86 1.92 -16.10
N ASN A 118 -3.57 3.04 -15.90
CA ASN A 118 -2.94 4.31 -15.48
C ASN A 118 -2.18 4.21 -14.15
N LEU A 119 -2.58 3.31 -13.24
CA LEU A 119 -2.11 3.22 -11.85
C LEU A 119 -1.31 1.97 -11.55
N HIS A 120 -1.44 0.92 -12.38
CA HIS A 120 -0.88 -0.40 -12.15
C HIS A 120 0.24 -0.72 -13.13
N SER A 121 1.36 -1.18 -12.59
CA SER A 121 2.56 -1.59 -13.32
C SER A 121 3.03 -2.95 -12.83
N LEU A 122 3.78 -3.67 -13.66
CA LEU A 122 4.47 -4.91 -13.24
C LEU A 122 5.47 -4.66 -12.11
N TYR A 123 6.07 -3.47 -12.09
CA TYR A 123 7.01 -3.05 -11.06
C TYR A 123 6.31 -2.20 -10.00
N VAL A 124 6.47 -2.58 -8.75
CA VAL A 124 5.90 -1.88 -7.59
C VAL A 124 7.01 -1.45 -6.67
N ASP A 125 7.05 -0.15 -6.33
CA ASP A 125 7.96 0.43 -5.37
C ASP A 125 7.19 1.08 -4.20
N GLN A 126 7.62 0.80 -2.97
CA GLN A 126 6.98 1.35 -1.76
C GLN A 126 8.03 1.79 -0.74
N TRP A 127 7.72 2.86 0.02
CA TRP A 127 8.27 2.97 1.37
C TRP A 127 7.45 2.03 2.24
N ASP A 128 8.08 0.94 2.59
CA ASP A 128 7.44 -0.12 3.36
C ASP A 128 7.88 -0.01 4.81
N CYS A 129 6.97 0.23 5.74
CA CYS A 129 7.27 0.54 7.13
C CYS A 129 6.59 -0.42 8.11
N GLU A 130 7.21 -0.61 9.28
CA GLU A 130 6.71 -1.45 10.36
C GLU A 130 7.22 -0.91 11.69
N ALA A 131 6.33 -0.71 12.69
CA ALA A 131 6.68 -0.22 14.01
C ALA A 131 6.16 -1.16 15.10
N VAL A 132 6.95 -1.32 16.17
CA VAL A 132 6.54 -2.10 17.34
C VAL A 132 5.54 -1.32 18.15
N ILE A 133 4.44 -1.98 18.53
CA ILE A 133 3.38 -1.43 19.37
C ILE A 133 3.18 -2.28 20.63
N THR A 134 2.46 -1.73 21.60
CA THR A 134 2.02 -2.47 22.79
C THR A 134 0.63 -3.09 22.59
N SER A 135 0.18 -3.89 23.54
CA SER A 135 -1.19 -4.44 23.53
C SER A 135 -2.26 -3.34 23.65
N GLU A 136 -1.95 -2.28 24.39
CA GLU A 136 -2.84 -1.13 24.59
C GLU A 136 -3.04 -0.30 23.31
N ASP A 137 -2.06 -0.37 22.38
CA ASP A 137 -2.10 0.34 21.10
C ASP A 137 -2.96 -0.39 20.03
N ARG A 138 -3.47 -1.58 20.32
CA ARG A 138 -4.31 -2.34 19.36
C ARG A 138 -5.75 -1.81 19.31
N THR A 139 -5.90 -0.56 18.91
CA THR A 139 -7.17 0.18 18.85
C THR A 139 -7.33 0.93 17.52
N ILE A 140 -8.57 1.20 17.13
CA ILE A 140 -8.86 2.07 15.98
C ILE A 140 -8.29 3.48 16.20
N ALA A 141 -8.41 4.01 17.39
CA ALA A 141 -7.91 5.34 17.69
C ALA A 141 -6.39 5.47 17.46
N PHE A 142 -5.61 4.44 17.80
CA PHE A 142 -4.18 4.39 17.53
C PHE A 142 -3.89 4.29 16.03
N LEU A 143 -4.61 3.42 15.30
CA LEU A 143 -4.50 3.30 13.84
C LEU A 143 -4.76 4.65 13.16
N GLU A 144 -5.85 5.31 13.51
CA GLU A 144 -6.21 6.63 12.97
C GLU A 144 -5.14 7.70 13.28
N ASP A 145 -4.53 7.69 14.48
CA ASP A 145 -3.43 8.62 14.81
C ASP A 145 -2.23 8.42 13.88
N VAL A 146 -1.83 7.17 13.66
CA VAL A 146 -0.74 6.84 12.73
C VAL A 146 -1.08 7.27 11.30
N VAL A 147 -2.31 7.05 10.85
CA VAL A 147 -2.80 7.51 9.54
C VAL A 147 -2.73 9.03 9.41
N ARG A 148 -3.18 9.79 10.42
CA ARG A 148 -3.10 11.28 10.42
C ARG A 148 -1.65 11.76 10.31
N ARG A 149 -0.71 11.09 10.96
CA ARG A 149 0.72 11.42 10.90
C ARG A 149 1.33 11.14 9.53
N ILE A 150 0.97 10.02 8.88
CA ILE A 150 1.35 9.72 7.50
C ILE A 150 0.76 10.76 6.55
N TYR A 151 -0.52 11.07 6.71
CA TYR A 151 -1.20 12.05 5.88
C TYR A 151 -0.59 13.46 6.03
N ALA A 152 -0.17 13.85 7.23
CA ALA A 152 0.56 15.10 7.45
C ALA A 152 1.91 15.14 6.70
N ALA A 153 2.61 14.01 6.59
CA ALA A 153 3.81 13.93 5.76
C ALA A 153 3.50 14.07 4.26
N ILE A 154 2.39 13.51 3.79
CA ILE A 154 1.88 13.68 2.41
C ILE A 154 1.58 15.15 2.12
N LEU A 155 0.85 15.84 3.01
CA LEU A 155 0.52 17.27 2.85
C LEU A 155 1.77 18.17 2.81
N ARG A 156 2.76 17.90 3.66
CA ARG A 156 4.03 18.64 3.63
C ARG A 156 4.77 18.44 2.30
N THR A 157 4.66 17.24 1.72
CA THR A 157 5.28 16.91 0.43
C THR A 157 4.56 17.61 -0.71
N GLU A 158 3.22 17.67 -0.69
CA GLU A 158 2.44 18.46 -1.65
C GLU A 158 2.86 19.95 -1.60
N TYR A 159 2.90 20.52 -0.40
CA TYR A 159 3.31 21.91 -0.21
C TYR A 159 4.71 22.18 -0.80
N LEU A 160 5.71 21.34 -0.46
CA LEU A 160 7.07 21.47 -0.99
C LEU A 160 7.09 21.40 -2.53
N THR A 161 6.32 20.46 -3.10
CA THR A 161 6.25 20.27 -4.55
C THR A 161 5.67 21.52 -5.24
N CYS A 162 4.60 22.09 -4.72
CA CYS A 162 3.99 23.31 -5.25
C CYS A 162 4.90 24.55 -5.13
N GLU A 163 5.72 24.63 -4.08
CA GLU A 163 6.72 25.70 -3.93
C GLU A 163 7.85 25.60 -4.96
N HIS A 164 8.27 24.37 -5.32
CA HIS A 164 9.30 24.14 -6.34
C HIS A 164 8.79 24.25 -7.77
N TYR A 165 7.55 23.87 -7.99
CA TYR A 165 6.88 23.84 -9.30
C TYR A 165 5.58 24.64 -9.25
N PRO A 166 5.61 25.97 -9.43
CA PRO A 166 4.44 26.84 -9.30
C PRO A 166 3.30 26.53 -10.27
N GLU A 167 3.54 25.75 -11.32
CA GLU A 167 2.54 25.24 -12.25
C GLU A 167 1.63 24.21 -11.60
N ILE A 168 2.14 23.45 -10.62
CA ILE A 168 1.41 22.46 -9.84
C ILE A 168 0.63 23.18 -8.74
N LYS A 169 -0.65 22.87 -8.59
CA LYS A 169 -1.51 23.48 -7.57
C LYS A 169 -1.93 22.43 -6.53
N PRO A 170 -1.93 22.78 -5.22
CA PRO A 170 -2.37 21.85 -4.20
C PRO A 170 -3.85 21.55 -4.33
N PHE A 171 -4.26 20.31 -4.05
CA PHE A 171 -5.65 19.88 -4.09
C PHE A 171 -6.05 19.00 -2.90
N LEU A 172 -5.08 18.53 -2.12
CA LEU A 172 -5.37 17.68 -0.98
C LEU A 172 -6.04 18.47 0.16
N PRO A 173 -7.11 17.97 0.78
CA PRO A 173 -7.73 18.61 1.92
C PRO A 173 -6.80 18.59 3.14
N ARG A 174 -7.02 19.50 4.09
CA ARG A 174 -6.21 19.60 5.31
C ARG A 174 -6.34 18.41 6.25
N GLU A 175 -7.49 17.73 6.21
CA GLU A 175 -7.82 16.62 7.08
C GLU A 175 -8.25 15.42 6.24
N ILE A 176 -7.87 14.22 6.67
CA ILE A 176 -8.33 12.96 6.12
C ILE A 176 -9.61 12.54 6.85
N HIS A 177 -10.60 12.07 6.09
CA HIS A 177 -11.85 11.54 6.61
C HIS A 177 -11.73 10.04 6.88
N PHE A 178 -12.26 9.56 8.02
CA PHE A 178 -12.28 8.14 8.38
C PHE A 178 -13.68 7.57 8.18
N ILE A 179 -13.76 6.41 7.55
CA ILE A 179 -15.02 5.69 7.34
C ILE A 179 -14.78 4.19 7.26
N HIS A 180 -15.63 3.41 7.90
CA HIS A 180 -15.55 1.96 7.81
C HIS A 180 -16.19 1.44 6.51
N ALA A 181 -15.64 0.35 5.95
CA ALA A 181 -16.16 -0.28 4.72
C ALA A 181 -17.65 -0.67 4.81
N GLN A 182 -18.11 -1.07 6.02
CA GLN A 182 -19.53 -1.34 6.24
C GLN A 182 -20.39 -0.08 6.11
N ASP A 183 -19.94 1.07 6.64
CA ASP A 183 -20.68 2.33 6.50
C ASP A 183 -20.76 2.77 5.04
N LEU A 184 -19.68 2.53 4.26
CA LEU A 184 -19.70 2.78 2.81
C LEU A 184 -20.72 1.91 2.10
N LEU A 185 -20.81 0.63 2.47
CA LEU A 185 -21.84 -0.26 1.93
C LEU A 185 -23.25 0.24 2.29
N ASP A 186 -23.46 0.63 3.55
CA ASP A 186 -24.77 1.10 4.03
C ASP A 186 -25.19 2.43 3.36
N MET A 187 -24.20 3.31 3.08
CA MET A 187 -24.44 4.58 2.37
C MET A 187 -24.74 4.40 0.88
N TYR A 188 -24.09 3.42 0.24
CA TYR A 188 -24.14 3.20 -1.21
C TYR A 188 -24.34 1.70 -1.53
N PRO A 189 -25.48 1.10 -1.15
CA PRO A 189 -25.67 -0.35 -1.23
C PRO A 189 -25.67 -0.90 -2.67
N ASP A 190 -26.04 -0.09 -3.64
CA ASP A 190 -26.13 -0.50 -5.05
C ASP A 190 -24.84 -0.26 -5.85
N MET A 191 -23.82 0.36 -5.23
CA MET A 191 -22.53 0.64 -5.87
C MET A 191 -21.53 -0.50 -5.63
N THR A 192 -20.66 -0.73 -6.59
CA THR A 192 -19.48 -1.57 -6.41
C THR A 192 -18.51 -0.95 -5.40
N PRO A 193 -17.59 -1.72 -4.80
CA PRO A 193 -16.59 -1.16 -3.88
C PRO A 193 -15.84 0.03 -4.47
N LYS A 194 -15.44 -0.05 -5.74
CA LYS A 194 -14.70 1.02 -6.42
C LYS A 194 -15.54 2.29 -6.65
N GLU A 195 -16.81 2.14 -7.00
CA GLU A 195 -17.73 3.28 -7.12
C GLU A 195 -18.01 3.94 -5.76
N ARG A 196 -18.03 3.16 -4.66
CA ARG A 196 -18.13 3.70 -3.29
C ARG A 196 -16.90 4.54 -2.93
N GLU A 197 -15.70 4.03 -3.26
CA GLU A 197 -14.46 4.78 -3.07
C GLU A 197 -14.44 6.09 -3.87
N ASP A 198 -14.85 6.03 -5.14
CA ASP A 198 -14.95 7.21 -5.98
C ASP A 198 -15.90 8.26 -5.38
N ALA A 199 -17.10 7.84 -4.98
CA ALA A 199 -18.11 8.72 -4.40
C ALA A 199 -17.67 9.36 -3.08
N ILE A 200 -17.02 8.61 -2.19
CA ILE A 200 -16.60 9.14 -0.89
C ILE A 200 -15.36 10.01 -1.02
N CYS A 201 -14.42 9.65 -1.92
CA CYS A 201 -13.22 10.46 -2.18
C CYS A 201 -13.58 11.76 -2.89
N GLU A 202 -14.50 11.77 -3.85
CA GLU A 202 -15.01 12.99 -4.48
C GLU A 202 -15.61 13.95 -3.44
N LYS A 203 -16.32 13.39 -2.44
CA LYS A 203 -16.98 14.18 -1.40
C LYS A 203 -16.00 14.80 -0.39
N PHE A 204 -14.97 14.06 0.03
CA PHE A 204 -14.09 14.46 1.13
C PHE A 204 -12.66 14.79 0.68
N GLY A 205 -12.26 14.44 -0.53
CA GLY A 205 -10.93 14.68 -1.08
C GLY A 205 -9.86 13.71 -0.62
N ALA A 206 -9.87 13.28 0.65
CA ALA A 206 -8.99 12.27 1.21
C ALA A 206 -9.73 11.45 2.27
N VAL A 207 -9.60 10.13 2.20
CA VAL A 207 -10.36 9.19 3.03
C VAL A 207 -9.46 8.03 3.46
N PHE A 208 -9.61 7.59 4.71
CA PHE A 208 -9.11 6.29 5.15
C PHE A 208 -10.30 5.35 5.29
N VAL A 209 -10.33 4.31 4.45
CA VAL A 209 -11.37 3.28 4.49
C VAL A 209 -10.91 2.15 5.40
N GLU A 210 -11.59 1.99 6.55
CA GLU A 210 -11.26 1.01 7.58
C GLU A 210 -11.94 -0.34 7.32
N GLY A 211 -11.35 -1.42 7.87
CA GLY A 211 -11.98 -2.74 7.92
C GLY A 211 -12.02 -3.46 6.57
N ILE A 212 -10.89 -3.45 5.85
CA ILE A 212 -10.75 -4.10 4.55
C ILE A 212 -10.25 -5.53 4.71
N GLY A 213 -10.91 -6.50 4.04
CA GLY A 213 -10.53 -7.92 4.01
C GLY A 213 -11.58 -8.86 4.60
N GLY A 214 -12.39 -8.37 5.56
CA GLY A 214 -13.52 -9.12 6.11
C GLY A 214 -14.77 -9.05 5.24
N GLU A 215 -15.67 -10.02 5.44
CA GLU A 215 -16.97 -10.06 4.81
C GLU A 215 -17.91 -9.00 5.42
N LEU A 216 -18.58 -8.23 4.57
CA LEU A 216 -19.56 -7.23 4.95
C LEU A 216 -20.96 -7.84 5.07
N SER A 217 -21.95 -7.05 5.52
CA SER A 217 -23.32 -7.51 5.76
C SER A 217 -24.04 -8.06 4.52
N ASN A 218 -23.56 -7.75 3.32
CA ASN A 218 -24.07 -8.29 2.06
C ASN A 218 -23.41 -9.60 1.63
N GLY A 219 -22.47 -10.15 2.41
CA GLY A 219 -21.74 -11.37 2.09
C GLY A 219 -20.55 -11.18 1.14
N GLU A 220 -20.19 -9.94 0.83
CA GLU A 220 -19.04 -9.61 -0.02
C GLU A 220 -17.96 -8.87 0.76
N LYS A 221 -16.73 -8.94 0.31
CA LYS A 221 -15.64 -8.12 0.84
C LYS A 221 -15.60 -6.77 0.12
N HIS A 222 -15.14 -5.72 0.82
CA HIS A 222 -14.85 -4.45 0.14
C HIS A 222 -13.68 -4.61 -0.82
N ASP A 223 -12.58 -5.20 -0.34
CA ASP A 223 -11.43 -5.60 -1.13
C ASP A 223 -10.74 -6.81 -0.47
N GLY A 224 -9.83 -7.47 -1.20
CA GLY A 224 -9.06 -8.62 -0.71
C GLY A 224 -7.97 -8.22 0.27
N ARG A 225 -7.67 -9.12 1.23
CA ARG A 225 -6.51 -9.05 2.12
C ARG A 225 -6.03 -10.45 2.45
N ALA A 226 -4.72 -10.68 2.42
CA ALA A 226 -4.16 -11.92 2.91
C ALA A 226 -4.46 -12.11 4.41
N PRO A 227 -4.60 -13.36 4.89
CA PRO A 227 -5.02 -13.62 6.27
C PRO A 227 -3.90 -13.47 7.30
N ASP A 228 -2.65 -13.25 6.89
CA ASP A 228 -1.49 -13.49 7.73
C ASP A 228 -0.59 -12.27 8.00
N TYR A 229 -1.08 -11.04 7.73
CA TYR A 229 -0.39 -9.83 8.17
C TYR A 229 -1.33 -8.76 8.76
N ASP A 230 -2.30 -8.19 8.05
CA ASP A 230 -3.22 -7.21 8.61
C ASP A 230 -4.35 -7.89 9.42
N ASP A 231 -4.70 -7.30 10.57
CA ASP A 231 -5.83 -7.76 11.38
C ASP A 231 -7.12 -7.12 10.86
N TRP A 232 -7.84 -7.86 10.01
CA TRP A 232 -9.13 -7.45 9.46
C TRP A 232 -10.31 -8.12 10.17
N SER A 233 -10.08 -8.90 11.21
CA SER A 233 -11.13 -9.72 11.86
C SER A 233 -11.39 -9.38 13.33
N THR A 234 -10.50 -8.64 14.00
CA THR A 234 -10.71 -8.22 15.38
C THR A 234 -11.80 -7.13 15.42
N VAL A 235 -12.80 -7.33 16.26
CA VAL A 235 -13.86 -6.34 16.49
C VAL A 235 -13.32 -5.24 17.39
N ALA A 236 -13.35 -4.02 16.89
CA ALA A 236 -12.90 -2.83 17.61
C ALA A 236 -13.99 -2.27 18.56
N GLU A 237 -13.64 -1.22 19.33
CA GLU A 237 -14.53 -0.59 20.31
C GLU A 237 -15.78 0.02 19.68
N ASN A 238 -15.75 0.35 18.41
CA ASN A 238 -16.88 0.83 17.62
C ASN A 238 -17.84 -0.28 17.18
N GLY A 239 -17.58 -1.54 17.55
CA GLY A 239 -18.36 -2.71 17.20
C GLY A 239 -18.17 -3.23 15.78
N LYS A 240 -17.20 -2.71 15.03
CA LYS A 240 -16.88 -3.13 13.66
C LYS A 240 -15.58 -3.91 13.62
N ALA A 241 -15.44 -4.81 12.65
CA ALA A 241 -14.27 -5.66 12.50
C ALA A 241 -13.20 -4.99 11.63
N GLY A 242 -11.94 -5.15 12.03
CA GLY A 242 -10.78 -4.70 11.27
C GLY A 242 -10.02 -3.55 11.93
N LEU A 243 -8.71 -3.73 12.03
CA LEU A 243 -7.74 -2.74 12.53
C LEU A 243 -6.78 -2.34 11.40
N ASN A 244 -7.30 -2.22 10.19
CA ASN A 244 -6.56 -1.94 8.96
C ASN A 244 -7.39 -1.06 8.03
N GLY A 245 -6.78 -0.62 6.94
CA GLY A 245 -7.46 0.15 5.92
C GLY A 245 -6.52 0.74 4.89
N ASP A 246 -7.09 1.55 3.99
CA ASP A 246 -6.38 2.18 2.88
C ASP A 246 -6.54 3.70 2.87
N ILE A 247 -5.44 4.41 2.62
CA ILE A 247 -5.45 5.85 2.36
C ILE A 247 -5.79 6.05 0.88
N LEU A 248 -6.95 6.64 0.64
CA LEU A 248 -7.46 6.99 -0.67
C LEU A 248 -7.56 8.51 -0.79
N ILE A 249 -7.32 9.03 -1.99
CA ILE A 249 -7.54 10.44 -2.32
C ILE A 249 -8.44 10.55 -3.56
N TRP A 250 -9.16 11.65 -3.69
CA TRP A 250 -9.72 12.04 -4.97
C TRP A 250 -8.61 12.59 -5.86
N TYR A 251 -8.37 11.96 -7.00
CA TYR A 251 -7.33 12.40 -7.91
C TYR A 251 -7.92 13.16 -9.11
N PRO A 252 -7.85 14.50 -9.12
CA PRO A 252 -8.55 15.32 -10.12
C PRO A 252 -8.08 15.07 -11.56
N VAL A 253 -6.81 14.66 -11.75
CA VAL A 253 -6.26 14.39 -13.09
C VAL A 253 -6.97 13.22 -13.76
N LEU A 254 -7.33 12.19 -13.00
CA LEU A 254 -8.02 11.01 -13.51
C LEU A 254 -9.53 11.01 -13.23
N GLY A 255 -10.01 11.94 -12.38
CA GLY A 255 -11.42 12.02 -11.98
C GLY A 255 -11.92 10.77 -11.23
N ARG A 256 -11.10 10.20 -10.36
CA ARG A 256 -11.42 8.98 -9.59
C ARG A 256 -10.66 8.91 -8.25
N SER A 257 -11.04 7.95 -7.42
CA SER A 257 -10.28 7.57 -6.23
C SER A 257 -8.91 7.00 -6.60
N PHE A 258 -7.93 7.25 -5.74
CA PHE A 258 -6.55 6.84 -5.92
C PHE A 258 -5.96 6.35 -4.59
N GLU A 259 -5.59 5.08 -4.53
CA GLU A 259 -4.97 4.49 -3.35
C GLU A 259 -3.49 4.85 -3.27
N LEU A 260 -3.10 5.49 -2.16
CA LEU A 260 -1.71 5.84 -1.86
C LEU A 260 -1.02 4.83 -0.94
N SER A 261 -1.77 4.24 -0.01
CA SER A 261 -1.22 3.38 1.02
C SER A 261 -2.24 2.35 1.49
N SER A 262 -1.74 1.16 1.77
CA SER A 262 -2.46 0.11 2.50
C SER A 262 -1.70 -0.16 3.80
N MET A 263 -2.40 -0.21 4.94
CA MET A 263 -1.78 -0.37 6.24
C MET A 263 -2.71 -0.95 7.30
N GLY A 264 -2.12 -1.44 8.40
CA GLY A 264 -2.91 -1.95 9.52
C GLY A 264 -2.07 -2.30 10.74
N ILE A 265 -2.77 -2.46 11.86
CA ILE A 265 -2.27 -3.20 13.00
C ILE A 265 -2.22 -4.66 12.58
N ARG A 266 -1.07 -5.30 12.86
CA ARG A 266 -0.84 -6.67 12.38
C ARG A 266 -1.55 -7.68 13.27
N VAL A 267 -1.84 -8.83 12.69
CA VAL A 267 -2.43 -9.96 13.43
C VAL A 267 -1.60 -10.31 14.67
N ASP A 268 -2.28 -10.62 15.77
CA ASP A 268 -1.73 -11.39 16.86
C ASP A 268 -1.97 -12.90 16.64
N LYS A 269 -1.69 -13.74 17.61
CA LYS A 269 -1.90 -15.19 17.48
C LYS A 269 -3.37 -15.54 17.25
N GLU A 270 -4.27 -14.89 17.96
CA GLU A 270 -5.69 -15.21 17.94
C GLU A 270 -6.32 -14.79 16.61
N SER A 271 -6.03 -13.57 16.17
CA SER A 271 -6.53 -13.08 14.88
C SER A 271 -5.88 -13.80 13.70
N LEU A 272 -4.59 -14.19 13.79
CA LEU A 272 -3.95 -15.02 12.77
C LEU A 272 -4.69 -16.35 12.59
N LEU A 273 -4.88 -17.12 13.68
CA LEU A 273 -5.55 -18.42 13.61
C LEU A 273 -6.98 -18.27 13.09
N ARG A 274 -7.70 -17.28 13.58
CA ARG A 274 -9.07 -16.98 13.13
C ARG A 274 -9.11 -16.66 11.63
N GLN A 275 -8.21 -15.81 11.13
CA GLN A 275 -8.16 -15.42 9.73
C GLN A 275 -7.73 -16.56 8.81
N LEU A 276 -6.76 -17.39 9.24
CA LEU A 276 -6.39 -18.60 8.51
C LEU A 276 -7.56 -19.57 8.38
N GLN A 277 -8.33 -19.75 9.45
CA GLN A 277 -9.53 -20.60 9.43
C GLN A 277 -10.62 -20.04 8.51
N ILE A 278 -10.88 -18.72 8.54
CA ILE A 278 -11.86 -18.08 7.65
C ILE A 278 -11.51 -18.29 6.18
N GLU A 279 -10.22 -18.21 5.85
CA GLU A 279 -9.71 -18.36 4.47
C GLU A 279 -9.39 -19.81 4.08
N GLY A 280 -9.59 -20.80 4.99
CA GLY A 280 -9.26 -22.21 4.73
C GLY A 280 -7.77 -22.44 4.46
N LYS A 281 -6.90 -21.69 5.12
CA LYS A 281 -5.43 -21.69 4.93
C LYS A 281 -4.68 -22.12 6.19
N GLU A 282 -5.24 -22.97 7.03
CA GLU A 282 -4.67 -23.45 8.30
C GLU A 282 -3.33 -24.20 8.10
N ASP A 283 -3.10 -24.75 6.91
CA ASP A 283 -1.85 -25.40 6.56
C ASP A 283 -0.64 -24.46 6.64
N ARG A 284 -0.85 -23.12 6.53
CA ARG A 284 0.19 -22.11 6.69
C ARG A 284 0.76 -22.00 8.11
N GLU A 285 0.05 -22.47 9.12
CA GLU A 285 0.55 -22.50 10.50
C GLU A 285 1.93 -23.17 10.63
N LYS A 286 2.24 -24.11 9.74
CA LYS A 286 3.52 -24.85 9.71
C LYS A 286 4.69 -24.05 9.13
N LEU A 287 4.41 -22.93 8.44
CA LEU A 287 5.44 -22.14 7.77
C LEU A 287 6.26 -21.35 8.79
N TYR A 288 7.49 -21.05 8.43
CA TYR A 288 8.46 -20.43 9.35
C TYR A 288 7.93 -19.12 9.97
N PHE A 289 7.42 -18.19 9.17
CA PHE A 289 6.90 -16.91 9.70
C PHE A 289 5.77 -17.14 10.71
N HIS A 290 4.80 -18.00 10.39
CA HIS A 290 3.65 -18.29 11.24
C HIS A 290 4.09 -18.93 12.56
N GLN A 291 5.05 -19.86 12.51
CA GLN A 291 5.63 -20.46 13.72
C GLN A 291 6.37 -19.43 14.59
N GLN A 292 7.05 -18.43 14.00
CA GLN A 292 7.66 -17.37 14.80
C GLN A 292 6.60 -16.56 15.56
N LEU A 293 5.47 -16.22 14.89
CA LEU A 293 4.38 -15.51 15.53
C LEU A 293 3.66 -16.35 16.61
N LEU A 294 3.31 -17.58 16.30
CA LEU A 294 2.59 -18.48 17.21
C LEU A 294 3.40 -18.84 18.47
N ASN A 295 4.72 -18.77 18.40
CA ASN A 295 5.62 -19.03 19.52
C ASN A 295 6.11 -17.75 20.23
N ASP A 296 5.42 -16.61 20.12
CA ASP A 296 5.74 -15.32 20.79
C ASP A 296 7.13 -14.76 20.46
N LYS A 297 7.66 -15.06 19.28
CA LYS A 297 8.97 -14.57 18.87
C LYS A 297 8.93 -13.25 18.09
N LEU A 298 7.74 -12.83 17.71
CA LEU A 298 7.53 -11.58 16.96
C LEU A 298 6.78 -10.56 17.82
N PRO A 299 7.17 -9.28 17.79
CA PRO A 299 6.46 -8.24 18.51
C PRO A 299 5.07 -7.98 17.90
N LEU A 300 4.17 -7.37 18.67
CA LEU A 300 2.99 -6.70 18.10
C LEU A 300 3.45 -5.50 17.29
N SER A 301 2.82 -5.26 16.15
CA SER A 301 3.26 -4.22 15.23
C SER A 301 2.11 -3.60 14.45
N ILE A 302 2.38 -2.40 13.95
CA ILE A 302 1.60 -1.69 12.94
C ILE A 302 2.52 -1.41 11.75
N GLY A 303 2.00 -1.52 10.55
CA GLY A 303 2.80 -1.23 9.38
C GLY A 303 1.97 -1.05 8.11
N GLY A 304 2.65 -0.70 7.04
CA GLY A 304 2.03 -0.45 5.75
C GLY A 304 3.05 -0.12 4.69
N GLY A 305 2.56 -0.02 3.46
CA GLY A 305 3.34 0.42 2.31
C GLY A 305 2.74 1.67 1.69
N ILE A 306 3.56 2.70 1.47
CA ILE A 306 3.18 3.89 0.70
C ILE A 306 3.84 3.78 -0.67
N GLY A 307 3.05 3.78 -1.75
CA GLY A 307 3.54 3.67 -3.11
C GLY A 307 4.43 4.86 -3.49
N GLN A 308 5.73 4.61 -3.78
CA GLN A 308 6.67 5.68 -4.13
C GLN A 308 6.30 6.33 -5.47
N SER A 309 6.16 5.52 -6.51
CA SER A 309 5.76 6.00 -7.83
C SER A 309 4.34 6.57 -7.83
N ARG A 310 3.43 5.98 -7.07
CA ARG A 310 2.06 6.51 -6.89
C ARG A 310 2.07 7.90 -6.24
N LEU A 311 2.84 8.10 -5.17
CA LEU A 311 2.95 9.42 -4.54
C LEU A 311 3.57 10.45 -5.50
N CYS A 312 4.64 10.08 -6.22
CA CYS A 312 5.25 10.96 -7.21
C CYS A 312 4.25 11.33 -8.34
N MET A 313 3.45 10.36 -8.80
CA MET A 313 2.41 10.58 -9.81
C MET A 313 1.39 11.63 -9.35
N VAL A 314 0.91 11.51 -8.11
CA VAL A 314 -0.03 12.46 -7.50
C VAL A 314 0.60 13.84 -7.34
N MET A 315 1.79 13.92 -6.75
CA MET A 315 2.48 15.20 -6.47
C MET A 315 2.86 15.95 -7.75
N LEU A 316 3.16 15.24 -8.84
CA LEU A 316 3.55 15.84 -10.13
C LEU A 316 2.38 15.94 -11.13
N HIS A 317 1.16 15.63 -10.70
CA HIS A 317 -0.07 15.68 -11.49
C HIS A 317 0.03 14.89 -12.81
N LYS A 318 0.56 13.68 -12.75
CA LYS A 318 0.73 12.79 -13.90
C LYS A 318 -0.49 11.91 -14.14
N ALA A 319 -0.84 11.68 -15.40
CA ALA A 319 -2.00 10.87 -15.75
C ALA A 319 -1.71 9.37 -15.86
N HIS A 320 -0.44 8.97 -15.94
CA HIS A 320 -0.04 7.57 -16.04
C HIS A 320 1.21 7.30 -15.20
N ILE A 321 1.23 6.17 -14.47
CA ILE A 321 2.37 5.80 -13.62
C ILE A 321 3.66 5.61 -14.42
N GLY A 322 3.57 5.26 -15.70
CA GLY A 322 4.70 5.18 -16.62
C GLY A 322 5.35 6.52 -16.96
N GLU A 323 4.75 7.66 -16.58
CA GLU A 323 5.41 8.96 -16.63
C GLU A 323 6.38 9.17 -15.46
N ILE A 324 6.33 8.27 -14.46
CA ILE A 324 7.12 8.33 -13.21
C ILE A 324 8.11 7.19 -13.11
N GLN A 325 7.77 6.00 -13.60
CA GLN A 325 8.61 4.83 -13.45
C GLN A 325 8.85 4.12 -14.78
N ALA A 326 10.10 3.73 -15.02
CA ALA A 326 10.46 2.86 -16.14
C ALA A 326 9.91 1.44 -15.90
N SER A 327 9.15 0.93 -16.84
CA SER A 327 8.57 -0.41 -16.80
C SER A 327 8.38 -0.96 -18.22
N ILE A 328 7.77 -2.15 -18.32
CA ILE A 328 7.39 -2.74 -19.61
C ILE A 328 5.91 -2.49 -19.84
N TRP A 329 5.59 -1.86 -20.95
CA TRP A 329 4.23 -1.54 -21.35
C TRP A 329 3.90 -2.17 -22.71
N PRO A 330 2.64 -2.64 -22.91
CA PRO A 330 2.19 -3.06 -24.24
C PRO A 330 2.39 -1.95 -25.27
N GLU A 331 2.79 -2.30 -26.48
CA GLU A 331 3.06 -1.33 -27.55
C GLU A 331 1.83 -0.47 -27.88
N GLU A 332 0.64 -1.08 -27.85
CA GLU A 332 -0.63 -0.37 -28.05
C GLU A 332 -0.85 0.68 -26.96
N MET A 333 -0.59 0.33 -25.69
CA MET A 333 -0.72 1.26 -24.56
C MET A 333 0.27 2.43 -24.69
N ARG A 334 1.55 2.16 -25.08
CA ARG A 334 2.53 3.22 -25.35
C ARG A 334 2.03 4.20 -26.39
N LYS A 335 1.52 3.70 -27.49
CA LYS A 335 0.96 4.52 -28.58
C LYS A 335 -0.23 5.34 -28.10
N GLU A 336 -1.14 4.73 -27.35
CA GLU A 336 -2.30 5.44 -26.80
C GLU A 336 -1.90 6.53 -25.80
N CYS A 337 -0.87 6.29 -24.99
CA CYS A 337 -0.32 7.29 -24.06
C CYS A 337 0.32 8.46 -24.81
N ASP A 338 1.12 8.20 -25.84
CA ASP A 338 1.72 9.25 -26.66
C ASP A 338 0.64 10.14 -27.32
N GLU A 339 -0.39 9.52 -27.92
CA GLU A 339 -1.52 10.23 -28.55
C GLU A 339 -2.32 11.08 -27.52
N ALA A 340 -2.35 10.64 -26.25
CA ALA A 340 -3.04 11.33 -25.17
C ALA A 340 -2.16 12.35 -24.41
N GLY A 341 -0.91 12.56 -24.83
CA GLY A 341 0.01 13.50 -24.18
C GLY A 341 0.60 13.02 -22.85
N MET A 342 0.66 11.70 -22.65
CA MET A 342 1.26 11.03 -21.48
C MET A 342 2.61 10.41 -21.88
N PRO A 343 3.74 11.14 -21.76
CA PRO A 343 5.05 10.65 -22.17
C PRO A 343 5.56 9.61 -21.16
N LEU A 344 5.63 8.33 -21.55
CA LEU A 344 6.17 7.25 -20.71
C LEU A 344 7.70 7.25 -20.74
N ILE A 345 8.36 7.09 -19.57
CA ILE A 345 9.81 7.01 -19.42
C ILE A 345 10.34 5.58 -19.59
#